data_156de6bae2bd12e04d0aadc960295eb9
#
_entry.id   156de6bae2bd12e04d0aadc960295eb9
#
_cell.length_a   1.000
_cell.length_b   1.000
_cell.length_c   1.000
_cell.angle_alpha   90.00
_cell.angle_beta   90.00
_cell.angle_gamma   90.00
#
_symmetry.space_group_name_H-M   'P 1'
#
loop_
_entity.id
_entity.type
_entity.pdbx_description
1 polymer ?
#
loop_
_entity_poly.entity_id
_entity_poly.type
_entity_poly.pdbx_seq_one_letter_code
_entity_poly.pdbx_strand_id
1 'polypeptide(L)' 'SFAYIVQGKRVVGYDNAEGKGDHRHYLNKEYPYKFQSVEQLWKDFKNDIDRVKEVKL' A
#
# COMPACT_ATOMS: atom_id res chain seq x y z
N SER A 1 -3.96 6.59 -6.53
CA SER A 1 -3.21 6.04 -5.40
C SER A 1 -4.13 5.73 -4.23
N PHE A 2 -3.75 4.77 -3.42
CA PHE A 2 -4.49 4.37 -2.23
C PHE A 2 -3.62 4.55 -1.00
N ALA A 3 -4.25 4.93 0.11
CA ALA A 3 -3.53 5.06 1.37
C ALA A 3 -4.43 4.68 2.53
N TYR A 4 -3.90 3.95 3.49
CA TYR A 4 -4.57 3.61 4.73
C TYR A 4 -3.80 4.28 5.86
N ILE A 5 -4.46 5.19 6.54
CA ILE A 5 -3.85 6.05 7.55
C ILE A 5 -4.35 5.64 8.92
N VAL A 6 -3.43 5.43 9.86
CA VAL A 6 -3.76 5.11 11.23
C VAL A 6 -3.04 6.12 12.13
N GLN A 7 -3.79 6.86 12.92
CA GLN A 7 -3.25 7.86 13.86
C GLN A 7 -2.27 8.80 13.17
N GLY A 8 -2.67 9.28 11.99
CA GLY A 8 -1.87 10.25 11.25
C GLY A 8 -0.70 9.66 10.48
N LYS A 9 -0.50 8.35 10.53
CA LYS A 9 0.60 7.70 9.80
C LYS A 9 0.05 6.83 8.68
N ARG A 10 0.69 6.91 7.51
CA ARG A 10 0.37 6.00 6.43
C ARG A 10 1.01 4.65 6.73
N VAL A 11 0.18 3.63 6.95
CA VAL A 11 0.68 2.29 7.25
C VAL A 11 0.63 1.37 6.05
N VAL A 12 -0.25 1.67 5.08
CA VAL A 12 -0.27 0.98 3.80
C VAL A 12 -0.50 2.04 2.74
N GLY A 13 0.19 1.94 1.62
CA GLY A 13 -0.02 2.86 0.52
C GLY A 13 0.47 2.29 -0.79
N TYR A 14 -0.23 2.66 -1.86
CA TYR A 14 0.18 2.35 -3.23
C TYR A 14 0.15 3.64 -4.01
N ASP A 15 1.27 4.04 -4.56
CA ASP A 15 1.30 5.26 -5.35
C ASP A 15 2.22 5.09 -6.56
N ASN A 16 2.13 6.07 -7.44
CA ASN A 16 2.91 6.11 -8.66
C ASN A 16 3.68 7.42 -8.66
N ALA A 17 4.88 7.41 -8.09
CA ALA A 17 5.72 8.58 -8.07
C ALA A 17 6.26 8.83 -9.46
N GLU A 18 6.29 10.09 -9.87
CA GLU A 18 6.72 10.48 -11.22
C GLU A 18 8.09 9.90 -11.54
N GLY A 19 8.17 9.25 -12.70
CA GLY A 19 9.42 8.75 -13.23
C GLY A 19 10.02 7.58 -12.49
N LYS A 20 9.35 7.04 -11.49
CA LYS A 20 9.90 5.96 -10.68
C LYS A 20 9.07 4.69 -10.71
N GLY A 21 7.96 4.69 -11.45
CA GLY A 21 7.05 3.55 -11.48
C GLY A 21 6.21 3.44 -10.23
N ASP A 22 5.54 2.32 -10.09
CA ASP A 22 4.60 2.12 -8.98
C ASP A 22 5.33 1.64 -7.73
N HIS A 23 4.87 2.10 -6.58
CA HIS A 23 5.45 1.77 -5.29
C HIS A 23 4.39 1.29 -4.33
N ARG A 24 4.77 0.31 -3.52
CA ARG A 24 3.95 -0.18 -2.42
C ARG A 24 4.64 0.18 -1.12
N HIS A 25 3.92 0.88 -0.25
CA HIS A 25 4.40 1.21 1.09
C HIS A 25 3.70 0.30 2.09
N TYR A 26 4.47 -0.37 2.91
CA TYR A 26 3.93 -1.26 3.92
C TYR A 26 4.70 -1.04 5.21
N LEU A 27 4.01 -0.53 6.22
CA LEU A 27 4.62 -0.09 7.46
C LEU A 27 5.69 0.96 7.16
N ASN A 28 6.93 0.73 7.51
CA ASN A 28 8.00 1.70 7.28
C ASN A 28 8.87 1.38 6.08
N LYS A 29 8.44 0.46 5.23
CA LYS A 29 9.22 0.00 4.10
C LYS A 29 8.54 0.31 2.79
N GLU A 30 9.34 0.42 1.75
CA GLU A 30 8.86 0.68 0.40
C GLU A 30 9.34 -0.44 -0.51
N TYR A 31 8.43 -0.92 -1.37
CA TYR A 31 8.70 -1.99 -2.31
C TYR A 31 8.29 -1.59 -3.71
N PRO A 32 8.98 -2.08 -4.74
CA PRO A 32 8.46 -1.91 -6.09
C PRO A 32 7.13 -2.67 -6.21
N TYR A 33 6.22 -2.12 -7.00
CA TYR A 33 4.93 -2.73 -7.23
C TYR A 33 4.65 -2.77 -8.71
N LYS A 34 4.24 -3.94 -9.21
CA LYS A 34 3.90 -4.08 -10.61
C LYS A 34 2.39 -3.96 -10.78
N PHE A 35 1.95 -2.82 -11.27
CA PHE A 35 0.53 -2.58 -11.51
C PHE A 35 0.01 -3.52 -12.59
N GLN A 36 -1.10 -4.18 -12.34
CA GLN A 36 -1.73 -5.06 -13.31
C GLN A 36 -3.11 -4.57 -13.71
N SER A 37 -3.94 -4.25 -12.71
CA SER A 37 -5.28 -3.73 -12.94
C SER A 37 -5.75 -3.07 -11.66
N VAL A 38 -6.79 -2.23 -11.79
CA VAL A 38 -7.40 -1.59 -10.63
C VAL A 38 -7.99 -2.63 -9.68
N GLU A 39 -8.58 -3.68 -10.24
CA GLU A 39 -9.14 -4.75 -9.41
C GLU A 39 -8.06 -5.44 -8.59
N GLN A 40 -6.93 -5.76 -9.20
CA GLN A 40 -5.85 -6.41 -8.49
C GLN A 40 -5.23 -5.47 -7.46
N LEU A 41 -5.08 -4.20 -7.81
CA LEU A 41 -4.58 -3.20 -6.88
C LEU A 41 -5.47 -3.11 -5.64
N TRP A 42 -6.77 -3.10 -5.82
CA TRP A 42 -7.71 -3.06 -4.73
C TRP A 42 -7.60 -4.28 -3.82
N LYS A 43 -7.47 -5.47 -4.42
CA LYS A 43 -7.29 -6.70 -3.65
C LYS A 43 -5.99 -6.67 -2.84
N ASP A 44 -4.91 -6.22 -3.46
CA ASP A 44 -3.61 -6.16 -2.78
C ASP A 44 -3.67 -5.17 -1.62
N PHE A 45 -4.31 -4.04 -1.83
CA PHE A 45 -4.48 -3.02 -0.80
C PHE A 45 -5.27 -3.55 0.39
N LYS A 46 -6.39 -4.21 0.13
CA LYS A 46 -7.21 -4.80 1.20
C LYS A 46 -6.47 -5.87 1.96
N ASN A 47 -5.71 -6.71 1.25
CA ASN A 47 -4.92 -7.76 1.90
C ASN A 47 -3.87 -7.16 2.83
N ASP A 48 -3.22 -6.07 2.40
CA ASP A 48 -2.24 -5.41 3.23
C ASP A 48 -2.87 -4.79 4.48
N ILE A 49 -4.06 -4.20 4.34
CA ILE A 49 -4.79 -3.66 5.47
C ILE A 49 -5.11 -4.76 6.49
N ASP A 50 -5.56 -5.89 6.00
CA ASP A 50 -5.88 -7.01 6.88
C ASP A 50 -4.65 -7.48 7.65
N ARG A 51 -3.50 -7.53 6.99
CA ARG A 51 -2.24 -7.88 7.66
C ARG A 51 -1.86 -6.88 8.73
N VAL A 52 -2.00 -5.60 8.43
CA VAL A 52 -1.68 -4.55 9.39
C VAL A 52 -2.54 -4.68 10.63
N LYS A 53 -3.81 -5.00 10.46
CA LYS A 53 -4.72 -5.18 11.60
C LYS A 53 -4.29 -6.35 12.47
N GLU A 54 -3.73 -7.40 11.87
CA GLU A 54 -3.25 -8.55 12.64
C GLU A 54 -1.98 -8.25 13.41
N VAL A 55 -1.18 -7.31 12.93
CA VAL A 55 0.08 -6.95 13.59
C VAL A 55 -0.16 -6.18 14.88
N LYS A 56 -1.33 -5.62 15.10
CA LYS A 56 -1.68 -4.87 16.32
C LYS A 56 -0.76 -3.67 16.52
N LEU A 57 -0.78 -2.81 15.58
CA LEU A 57 0.00 -1.57 15.67
C LEU A 57 -0.41 -0.71 16.85
#